data_cbb36b3d9253315f98c2862d04729277
#
_entry.id   cbb36b3d9253315f98c2862d04729277
#
_cell.length_a   1.000
_cell.length_b   1.000
_cell.length_c   1.000
_cell.angle_alpha   90.00
_cell.angle_beta   90.00
_cell.angle_gamma   90.00
#
_symmetry.space_group_name_H-M   'P 1'
#
loop_
_entity.id
_entity.type
_entity.pdbx_description
1 polymer ?
#
loop_
_entity_poly.entity_id
_entity_poly.type
_entity_poly.pdbx_seq_one_letter_code
_entity_poly.pdbx_strand_id
1 'polypeptide(L)'
;MLDLLKGTAIDHLLIGTGPELSAVRSRGAQDGFHVSEPGAAPAGVEIVKGQWPGVKMERGGGGGADAGPTGNPWVDSNGWAIRLAAALHPDTAVWVDAAPAGDAIITAGSYLIAVADSAAYGGRWIVSLDSQLAVSLAGGKPDALATWRRLTAAAGFFAAHKAWPGYVPMAVVGVVSDFTGGNEFFSQELLNLLARAGQHCRILPKDRITDASLVGLRALIYADAEPPAPALRQQILGFVAAGGLLITAPKWGEVPGSTLIKNDGNPRYSVRALGKGKVAVAVAGPDDAYLWANESVVMVSHRYDLVRLWNCGAAGSFCTVAPDGRQAVVHLLFYANRGPDSASVRIAGRYRAARMYTVDNPAALKVEWAPQTDGAEIHLPPVSQYVALELDV
;
A
#
# COMPACT_ATOMS: atom_id res chain seq x y z
N MET A 1 7.71 8.15 31.12
CA MET A 1 7.57 7.81 29.70
C MET A 1 7.75 6.30 29.45
N LEU A 2 8.89 5.66 29.85
CA LEU A 2 9.06 4.21 29.62
C LEU A 2 7.96 3.34 30.25
N ASP A 3 7.42 3.75 31.39
CA ASP A 3 6.31 3.00 32.02
C ASP A 3 5.02 2.99 31.17
N LEU A 4 4.83 3.96 30.28
CA LEU A 4 3.71 3.98 29.33
C LEU A 4 3.85 2.95 28.19
N LEU A 5 5.04 2.37 28.04
CA LEU A 5 5.32 1.35 27.02
C LEU A 5 5.07 -0.07 27.54
N LYS A 6 5.06 -0.26 28.86
CA LYS A 6 4.87 -1.58 29.48
C LYS A 6 3.51 -2.17 29.12
N GLY A 7 3.53 -3.41 28.63
CA GLY A 7 2.31 -4.10 28.20
C GLY A 7 1.77 -3.67 26.84
N THR A 8 2.48 -2.80 26.11
CA THR A 8 2.15 -2.45 24.73
C THR A 8 2.89 -3.38 23.73
N ALA A 9 2.52 -3.31 22.47
CA ALA A 9 3.19 -4.05 21.40
C ALA A 9 4.48 -3.36 20.89
N ILE A 10 4.89 -2.26 21.53
CA ILE A 10 6.15 -1.58 21.18
C ILE A 10 7.28 -2.34 21.86
N ASP A 11 8.19 -2.88 21.06
CA ASP A 11 9.29 -3.75 21.49
C ASP A 11 10.68 -3.13 21.21
N HIS A 12 10.73 -2.05 20.44
CA HIS A 12 11.95 -1.37 20.03
C HIS A 12 11.93 0.11 20.43
N LEU A 13 13.10 0.60 20.88
CA LEU A 13 13.31 2.01 21.19
C LEU A 13 14.49 2.54 20.35
N LEU A 14 14.25 3.61 19.62
CA LEU A 14 15.30 4.34 18.91
C LEU A 14 15.74 5.53 19.77
N ILE A 15 16.89 5.42 20.40
CA ILE A 15 17.40 6.41 21.38
C ILE A 15 18.81 6.85 20.99
N GLY A 16 19.01 8.15 20.87
CA GLY A 16 20.33 8.74 20.58
C GLY A 16 21.42 8.35 21.60
N THR A 17 22.67 8.61 21.26
CA THR A 17 23.86 8.23 22.05
C THR A 17 24.39 9.31 22.97
N GLY A 18 23.68 10.45 23.09
CA GLY A 18 24.07 11.52 24.02
C GLY A 18 24.21 11.03 25.46
N PRO A 19 25.21 11.55 26.23
CA PRO A 19 25.43 11.13 27.62
C PRO A 19 24.21 11.28 28.51
N GLU A 20 23.36 12.28 28.24
CA GLU A 20 22.09 12.53 28.94
C GLU A 20 21.05 11.43 28.67
N LEU A 21 21.18 10.67 27.60
CA LEU A 21 20.28 9.58 27.23
C LEU A 21 20.74 8.21 27.72
N SER A 22 21.97 8.12 28.26
CA SER A 22 22.58 6.86 28.71
C SER A 22 21.72 6.13 29.76
N ALA A 23 21.19 6.85 30.73
CA ALA A 23 20.29 6.28 31.74
C ALA A 23 18.98 5.74 31.13
N VAL A 24 18.42 6.45 30.14
CA VAL A 24 17.18 6.03 29.44
C VAL A 24 17.44 4.78 28.61
N ARG A 25 18.57 4.72 27.89
CA ARG A 25 18.99 3.53 27.13
C ARG A 25 19.16 2.30 28.03
N SER A 26 19.90 2.45 29.14
CA SER A 26 20.11 1.38 30.11
C SER A 26 18.80 0.89 30.72
N ARG A 27 17.92 1.80 31.12
CA ARG A 27 16.60 1.46 31.66
C ARG A 27 15.74 0.77 30.61
N GLY A 28 15.72 1.24 29.34
CA GLY A 28 14.98 0.58 28.24
C GLY A 28 15.43 -0.87 28.06
N ALA A 29 16.74 -1.11 28.02
CA ALA A 29 17.30 -2.46 27.89
C ALA A 29 16.95 -3.36 29.10
N GLN A 30 17.00 -2.81 30.33
CA GLN A 30 16.60 -3.53 31.57
C GLN A 30 15.11 -3.88 31.59
N ASP A 31 14.26 -3.00 31.05
CA ASP A 31 12.82 -3.23 30.94
C ASP A 31 12.46 -4.19 29.78
N GLY A 32 13.46 -4.73 29.04
CA GLY A 32 13.30 -5.76 28.00
C GLY A 32 13.10 -5.23 26.57
N PHE A 33 13.29 -3.93 26.34
CA PHE A 33 13.21 -3.35 24.98
C PHE A 33 14.53 -3.56 24.22
N HIS A 34 14.40 -3.77 22.91
CA HIS A 34 15.53 -3.63 22.02
C HIS A 34 15.86 -2.13 21.83
N VAL A 35 17.11 -1.74 22.07
CA VAL A 35 17.53 -0.34 21.99
C VAL A 35 18.52 -0.16 20.86
N SER A 36 18.19 0.68 19.89
CA SER A 36 19.04 1.05 18.74
C SER A 36 19.20 2.57 18.64
N GLU A 37 20.06 3.02 17.76
CA GLU A 37 20.22 4.45 17.47
C GLU A 37 19.21 4.90 16.39
N PRO A 38 18.71 6.14 16.44
CA PRO A 38 17.93 6.71 15.36
C PRO A 38 18.71 6.69 14.05
N GLY A 39 18.05 6.28 12.96
CA GLY A 39 18.67 6.18 11.63
C GLY A 39 19.56 4.95 11.41
N ALA A 40 19.89 4.19 12.46
CA ALA A 40 20.56 2.90 12.32
C ALA A 40 19.52 1.79 12.26
N ALA A 41 19.37 1.15 11.10
CA ALA A 41 18.46 0.02 10.96
C ALA A 41 18.97 -1.16 11.80
N PRO A 42 18.12 -1.78 12.65
CA PRO A 42 18.47 -3.05 13.29
C PRO A 42 18.75 -4.13 12.25
N ALA A 43 19.51 -5.16 12.63
CA ALA A 43 19.79 -6.28 11.74
C ALA A 43 18.49 -6.91 11.22
N GLY A 44 18.38 -7.12 9.91
CA GLY A 44 17.18 -7.65 9.25
C GLY A 44 16.03 -6.65 9.11
N VAL A 45 16.29 -5.35 9.30
CA VAL A 45 15.31 -4.27 9.12
C VAL A 45 15.81 -3.31 8.06
N GLU A 46 14.93 -2.91 7.16
CA GLU A 46 15.10 -1.79 6.23
C GLU A 46 14.25 -0.62 6.68
N ILE A 47 14.85 0.56 6.83
CA ILE A 47 14.12 1.78 7.18
C ILE A 47 13.87 2.58 5.89
N VAL A 48 12.61 2.72 5.52
CA VAL A 48 12.21 3.56 4.39
C VAL A 48 11.78 4.94 4.90
N LYS A 49 12.16 5.98 4.15
CA LYS A 49 11.67 7.32 4.41
C LYS A 49 10.19 7.39 4.01
N GLY A 50 9.35 7.63 4.99
CA GLY A 50 7.91 7.75 4.81
C GLY A 50 7.40 9.18 4.81
N GLN A 51 6.08 9.26 4.76
CA GLN A 51 5.30 10.50 4.91
C GLN A 51 4.12 10.23 5.83
N TRP A 52 3.57 11.27 6.46
CA TRP A 52 2.36 11.15 7.25
C TRP A 52 1.18 10.81 6.34
N PRO A 53 0.55 9.63 6.51
CA PRO A 53 -0.56 9.23 5.66
C PRO A 53 -1.79 10.10 5.91
N GLY A 54 -2.48 10.46 4.84
CA GLY A 54 -3.69 11.27 4.97
C GLY A 54 -4.05 11.99 3.68
N VAL A 55 -5.11 12.77 3.74
CA VAL A 55 -5.47 13.68 2.66
C VAL A 55 -4.51 14.87 2.69
N LYS A 56 -3.81 15.09 1.59
CA LYS A 56 -2.92 16.23 1.45
C LYS A 56 -3.76 17.50 1.28
N MET A 57 -3.69 18.36 2.28
CA MET A 57 -4.31 19.69 2.27
C MET A 57 -3.27 20.70 1.75
N GLU A 58 -3.30 21.01 0.46
CA GLU A 58 -2.60 22.20 -0.02
C GLU A 58 -3.44 23.42 0.34
N ARG A 59 -2.89 24.32 1.14
CA ARG A 59 -3.49 25.63 1.37
C ARG A 59 -3.23 26.48 0.13
N GLY A 60 -4.12 26.36 -0.84
CA GLY A 60 -4.22 27.37 -1.88
C GLY A 60 -4.61 28.71 -1.23
N GLY A 61 -4.28 29.84 -1.87
CA GLY A 61 -4.55 31.19 -1.34
C GLY A 61 -6.01 31.52 -1.02
N GLY A 62 -6.95 30.56 -1.13
CA GLY A 62 -8.36 30.64 -0.81
C GLY A 62 -8.83 29.69 0.31
N GLY A 63 -7.95 28.98 1.00
CA GLY A 63 -8.31 28.14 2.17
C GLY A 63 -9.04 26.83 1.88
N GLY A 64 -9.15 26.44 0.60
CA GLY A 64 -9.71 25.13 0.18
C GLY A 64 -8.62 24.08 -0.03
N ALA A 65 -9.00 22.81 0.05
CA ALA A 65 -8.16 21.70 -0.40
C ALA A 65 -8.24 21.63 -1.94
N ASP A 66 -7.08 21.67 -2.62
CA ASP A 66 -7.06 21.42 -4.06
C ASP A 66 -7.31 19.92 -4.31
N ALA A 67 -8.34 19.64 -5.10
CA ALA A 67 -8.55 18.31 -5.63
C ALA A 67 -7.51 18.07 -6.74
N GLY A 68 -6.91 16.88 -6.73
CA GLY A 68 -6.04 16.47 -7.84
C GLY A 68 -6.82 16.37 -9.16
N PRO A 69 -6.15 16.06 -10.28
CA PRO A 69 -6.75 16.00 -11.63
C PRO A 69 -7.96 15.07 -11.75
N THR A 70 -8.14 14.15 -10.83
CA THR A 70 -9.27 13.20 -10.78
C THR A 70 -10.51 13.75 -10.05
N GLY A 71 -10.46 14.97 -9.50
CA GLY A 71 -11.50 15.48 -8.61
C GLY A 71 -11.51 14.85 -7.21
N ASN A 72 -10.66 13.84 -6.95
CA ASN A 72 -10.49 13.23 -5.65
C ASN A 72 -9.34 13.91 -4.89
N PRO A 73 -9.46 14.03 -3.55
CA PRO A 73 -8.39 14.57 -2.74
C PRO A 73 -7.10 13.76 -2.93
N TRP A 74 -5.96 14.46 -2.93
CA TRP A 74 -4.67 13.78 -2.95
C TRP A 74 -4.44 13.07 -1.63
N VAL A 75 -4.12 11.78 -1.69
CA VAL A 75 -3.83 10.94 -0.52
C VAL A 75 -2.35 10.58 -0.50
N ASP A 76 -1.69 10.91 0.58
CA ASP A 76 -0.36 10.40 0.88
C ASP A 76 -0.48 9.04 1.59
N SER A 77 0.27 8.03 1.15
CA SER A 77 0.31 6.68 1.69
C SER A 77 1.71 6.09 1.52
N ASN A 78 2.12 5.22 2.42
CA ASN A 78 3.44 4.56 2.36
C ASN A 78 3.37 3.15 1.74
N GLY A 79 2.19 2.67 1.40
CA GLY A 79 1.98 1.30 0.96
C GLY A 79 2.81 0.90 -0.25
N TRP A 80 2.99 1.79 -1.22
CA TRP A 80 3.83 1.53 -2.39
C TRP A 80 5.31 1.36 -2.01
N ALA A 81 5.84 2.22 -1.12
CA ALA A 81 7.24 2.18 -0.70
C ALA A 81 7.55 0.94 0.15
N ILE A 82 6.67 0.60 1.09
CA ILE A 82 6.78 -0.62 1.90
C ILE A 82 6.82 -1.86 1.00
N ARG A 83 5.91 -1.96 0.05
CA ARG A 83 5.80 -3.09 -0.86
C ARG A 83 6.99 -3.18 -1.82
N LEU A 84 7.52 -2.04 -2.26
CA LEU A 84 8.72 -1.98 -3.09
C LEU A 84 9.93 -2.47 -2.31
N ALA A 85 10.16 -1.96 -1.10
CA ALA A 85 11.24 -2.42 -0.23
C ALA A 85 11.16 -3.93 0.04
N ALA A 86 9.97 -4.44 0.38
CA ALA A 86 9.75 -5.88 0.58
C ALA A 86 9.98 -6.71 -0.71
N ALA A 87 9.68 -6.16 -1.91
CA ALA A 87 9.95 -6.85 -3.17
C ALA A 87 11.44 -6.87 -3.53
N LEU A 88 12.16 -5.80 -3.19
CA LEU A 88 13.61 -5.71 -3.41
C LEU A 88 14.42 -6.48 -2.34
N HIS A 89 13.93 -6.52 -1.10
CA HIS A 89 14.60 -7.14 0.05
C HIS A 89 13.63 -8.05 0.83
N PRO A 90 13.23 -9.21 0.27
CA PRO A 90 12.16 -10.04 0.83
C PRO A 90 12.47 -10.64 2.22
N ASP A 91 13.74 -10.69 2.60
CA ASP A 91 14.18 -11.23 3.89
C ASP A 91 14.32 -10.17 4.99
N THR A 92 13.91 -8.92 4.71
CA THR A 92 14.00 -7.80 5.66
C THR A 92 12.61 -7.33 6.08
N ALA A 93 12.47 -6.96 7.36
CA ALA A 93 11.31 -6.24 7.85
C ALA A 93 11.40 -4.77 7.43
N VAL A 94 10.29 -4.18 7.00
CA VAL A 94 10.27 -2.77 6.55
C VAL A 94 9.72 -1.89 7.66
N TRP A 95 10.50 -0.88 8.07
CA TRP A 95 10.06 0.15 8.99
C TRP A 95 9.95 1.49 8.28
N VAL A 96 8.91 2.24 8.61
CA VAL A 96 8.62 3.55 8.00
C VAL A 96 8.99 4.64 8.98
N ASP A 97 9.89 5.53 8.58
CA ASP A 97 10.32 6.69 9.37
C ASP A 97 9.76 7.98 8.75
N ALA A 98 8.93 8.69 9.53
CA ALA A 98 8.46 10.03 9.22
C ALA A 98 8.22 10.81 10.51
N ALA A 99 9.20 11.56 10.94
CA ALA A 99 9.06 12.44 12.09
C ALA A 99 8.09 13.61 11.78
N PRO A 100 7.33 14.09 12.79
CA PRO A 100 6.55 15.31 12.65
C PRO A 100 7.45 16.48 12.24
N ALA A 101 7.01 17.29 11.28
CA ALA A 101 7.77 18.44 10.82
C ALA A 101 7.62 19.62 11.79
N GLY A 102 8.73 20.14 12.31
CA GLY A 102 8.76 21.40 13.09
C GLY A 102 7.68 21.49 14.19
N ASP A 103 6.80 22.45 14.05
CA ASP A 103 5.70 22.72 14.99
C ASP A 103 4.39 22.02 14.63
N ALA A 104 4.42 21.01 13.76
CA ALA A 104 3.24 20.28 13.36
C ALA A 104 2.55 19.63 14.57
N ILE A 105 1.24 19.82 14.68
CA ILE A 105 0.39 19.14 15.66
C ILE A 105 -0.26 17.96 14.96
N ILE A 106 0.01 16.77 15.47
CA ILE A 106 -0.48 15.52 14.90
C ILE A 106 -1.75 15.08 15.66
N THR A 107 -2.83 14.84 14.92
CA THR A 107 -4.08 14.39 15.54
C THR A 107 -4.01 12.92 15.95
N ALA A 108 -4.85 12.50 16.90
CA ALA A 108 -4.99 11.10 17.29
C ALA A 108 -5.35 10.20 16.09
N GLY A 109 -6.17 10.70 15.15
CA GLY A 109 -6.51 10.02 13.92
C GLY A 109 -5.31 9.86 12.97
N SER A 110 -4.45 10.89 12.87
CA SER A 110 -3.24 10.82 12.05
C SER A 110 -2.23 9.80 12.59
N TYR A 111 -2.07 9.70 13.92
CA TYR A 111 -1.27 8.63 14.54
C TYR A 111 -1.84 7.24 14.23
N LEU A 112 -3.16 7.08 14.34
CA LEU A 112 -3.81 5.80 14.08
C LEU A 112 -3.62 5.37 12.63
N ILE A 113 -3.90 6.27 11.67
CA ILE A 113 -3.78 5.92 10.25
C ILE A 113 -2.32 5.67 9.85
N ALA A 114 -1.33 6.32 10.48
CA ALA A 114 0.08 6.06 10.23
C ALA A 114 0.49 4.63 10.62
N VAL A 115 0.05 4.17 11.79
CA VAL A 115 0.25 2.78 12.22
C VAL A 115 -0.48 1.82 11.30
N ALA A 116 -1.75 2.10 10.98
CA ALA A 116 -2.58 1.23 10.16
C ALA A 116 -2.11 1.14 8.71
N ASP A 117 -1.72 2.27 8.10
CA ASP A 117 -1.16 2.32 6.74
C ASP A 117 0.08 1.45 6.65
N SER A 118 1.03 1.63 7.57
CA SER A 118 2.25 0.82 7.54
C SER A 118 1.98 -0.66 7.75
N ALA A 119 1.18 -1.01 8.75
CA ALA A 119 0.92 -2.40 9.11
C ALA A 119 0.07 -3.16 8.08
N ALA A 120 -0.90 -2.49 7.45
CA ALA A 120 -1.74 -3.08 6.40
C ALA A 120 -0.91 -3.57 5.20
N TYR A 121 0.19 -2.88 4.89
CA TYR A 121 1.10 -3.26 3.79
C TYR A 121 2.30 -4.10 4.24
N GLY A 122 2.31 -4.57 5.50
CA GLY A 122 3.34 -5.45 6.04
C GLY A 122 4.55 -4.76 6.66
N GLY A 123 4.52 -3.42 6.79
CA GLY A 123 5.56 -2.64 7.45
C GLY A 123 5.24 -2.33 8.91
N ARG A 124 6.14 -1.56 9.56
CA ARG A 124 5.95 -0.99 10.89
C ARG A 124 6.21 0.51 10.87
N TRP A 125 5.35 1.28 11.53
CA TRP A 125 5.54 2.70 11.72
C TRP A 125 6.49 2.98 12.88
N ILE A 126 7.52 3.78 12.66
CA ILE A 126 8.37 4.32 13.74
C ILE A 126 7.60 5.47 14.38
N VAL A 127 7.17 5.26 15.62
CA VAL A 127 6.38 6.27 16.34
C VAL A 127 7.26 7.40 16.82
N SER A 128 7.15 8.55 16.16
CA SER A 128 7.72 9.83 16.58
C SER A 128 6.61 10.76 17.01
N LEU A 129 6.68 11.27 18.24
CA LEU A 129 5.63 12.15 18.79
C LEU A 129 5.92 13.61 18.42
N ASP A 130 4.86 14.36 18.10
CA ASP A 130 4.97 15.81 18.06
C ASP A 130 5.28 16.38 19.45
N SER A 131 5.86 17.57 19.49
CA SER A 131 6.34 18.19 20.74
C SER A 131 5.22 18.44 21.74
N GLN A 132 4.03 18.81 21.27
CA GLN A 132 2.89 19.09 22.15
C GLN A 132 2.37 17.80 22.81
N LEU A 133 2.23 16.71 22.04
CA LEU A 133 1.81 15.43 22.58
C LEU A 133 2.86 14.88 23.55
N ALA A 134 4.15 14.96 23.20
CA ALA A 134 5.24 14.50 24.07
C ALA A 134 5.25 15.20 25.44
N VAL A 135 5.15 16.55 25.46
CA VAL A 135 5.07 17.34 26.71
C VAL A 135 3.79 17.02 27.49
N SER A 136 2.66 16.88 26.79
CA SER A 136 1.38 16.59 27.43
C SER A 136 1.34 15.19 28.06
N LEU A 137 1.95 14.20 27.42
CA LEU A 137 2.12 12.84 27.96
C LEU A 137 3.02 12.84 29.20
N ALA A 138 4.15 13.55 29.14
CA ALA A 138 5.04 13.70 30.28
C ALA A 138 4.34 14.36 31.48
N GLY A 139 3.43 15.29 31.21
CA GLY A 139 2.58 15.92 32.21
C GLY A 139 1.35 15.12 32.63
N GLY A 140 1.14 13.93 32.11
CA GLY A 140 0.00 13.05 32.48
C GLY A 140 -1.36 13.59 32.06
N LYS A 141 -1.45 14.44 31.04
CA LYS A 141 -2.73 15.04 30.62
C LYS A 141 -3.68 13.96 30.09
N PRO A 142 -4.97 13.95 30.49
CA PRO A 142 -5.92 12.89 30.11
C PRO A 142 -6.08 12.68 28.62
N ASP A 143 -6.17 13.75 27.82
CA ASP A 143 -6.35 13.66 26.35
C ASP A 143 -5.10 13.08 25.67
N ALA A 144 -3.90 13.44 26.14
CA ALA A 144 -2.66 12.87 25.64
C ALA A 144 -2.56 11.36 25.96
N LEU A 145 -2.95 10.97 27.18
CA LEU A 145 -3.02 9.57 27.58
C LEU A 145 -4.09 8.80 26.77
N ALA A 146 -5.21 9.42 26.41
CA ALA A 146 -6.22 8.82 25.55
C ALA A 146 -5.68 8.59 24.13
N THR A 147 -4.99 9.59 23.56
CA THR A 147 -4.32 9.48 22.26
C THR A 147 -3.26 8.36 22.27
N TRP A 148 -2.43 8.31 23.31
CA TRP A 148 -1.42 7.27 23.49
C TRP A 148 -2.02 5.87 23.55
N ARG A 149 -3.07 5.69 24.38
CA ARG A 149 -3.77 4.40 24.46
C ARG A 149 -4.34 3.95 23.12
N ARG A 150 -4.91 4.88 22.35
CA ARG A 150 -5.46 4.56 21.03
C ARG A 150 -4.36 4.14 20.03
N LEU A 151 -3.23 4.84 20.06
CA LEU A 151 -2.07 4.49 19.22
C LEU A 151 -1.52 3.10 19.59
N THR A 152 -1.30 2.84 20.88
CA THR A 152 -0.76 1.56 21.33
C THR A 152 -1.75 0.40 21.17
N ALA A 153 -3.06 0.67 21.25
CA ALA A 153 -4.10 -0.31 20.91
C ALA A 153 -4.05 -0.70 19.43
N ALA A 154 -3.85 0.28 18.53
CA ALA A 154 -3.66 -0.01 17.11
C ALA A 154 -2.42 -0.90 16.85
N ALA A 155 -1.30 -0.57 17.48
CA ALA A 155 -0.10 -1.41 17.40
C ALA A 155 -0.35 -2.83 17.95
N GLY A 156 -1.07 -2.95 19.06
CA GLY A 156 -1.47 -4.21 19.66
C GLY A 156 -2.40 -5.04 18.77
N PHE A 157 -3.34 -4.38 18.10
CA PHE A 157 -4.21 -5.02 17.12
C PHE A 157 -3.42 -5.71 16.01
N PHE A 158 -2.48 -5.04 15.38
CA PHE A 158 -1.65 -5.64 14.33
C PHE A 158 -0.70 -6.71 14.86
N ALA A 159 -0.18 -6.55 16.07
CA ALA A 159 0.62 -7.58 16.73
C ALA A 159 -0.19 -8.88 17.02
N ALA A 160 -1.48 -8.75 17.32
CA ALA A 160 -2.38 -9.89 17.46
C ALA A 160 -2.65 -10.60 16.12
N HIS A 161 -2.60 -9.86 15.00
CA HIS A 161 -2.80 -10.37 13.65
C HIS A 161 -1.46 -10.59 12.90
N LYS A 162 -0.44 -11.01 13.59
CA LYS A 162 0.95 -11.18 13.09
C LYS A 162 1.11 -12.13 11.89
N ALA A 163 0.10 -12.89 11.53
CA ALA A 163 0.13 -13.76 10.35
C ALA A 163 -0.12 -12.99 9.05
N TRP A 164 -0.90 -11.90 9.08
CA TRP A 164 -1.30 -11.16 7.89
C TRP A 164 -0.14 -10.61 7.04
N PRO A 165 0.97 -10.09 7.60
CA PRO A 165 2.12 -9.66 6.81
C PRO A 165 2.75 -10.77 5.97
N GLY A 166 2.58 -12.04 6.34
CA GLY A 166 3.06 -13.19 5.59
C GLY A 166 2.11 -13.67 4.49
N TYR A 167 0.95 -13.02 4.30
CA TYR A 167 0.01 -13.36 3.25
C TYR A 167 0.48 -12.81 1.90
N VAL A 168 0.14 -13.53 0.83
CA VAL A 168 0.56 -13.19 -0.54
C VAL A 168 -0.32 -12.07 -1.10
N PRO A 169 0.26 -10.97 -1.59
CA PRO A 169 -0.52 -9.91 -2.24
C PRO A 169 -1.30 -10.40 -3.46
N MET A 170 -2.59 -10.16 -3.47
CA MET A 170 -3.44 -10.38 -4.65
C MET A 170 -3.25 -9.21 -5.62
N ALA A 171 -3.19 -9.51 -6.91
CA ALA A 171 -2.96 -8.50 -7.94
C ALA A 171 -3.60 -8.86 -9.26
N VAL A 172 -3.97 -7.83 -10.01
CA VAL A 172 -4.49 -7.91 -11.38
C VAL A 172 -3.42 -7.48 -12.37
N VAL A 173 -2.55 -6.54 -11.97
CA VAL A 173 -1.51 -5.95 -12.79
C VAL A 173 -0.13 -6.27 -12.20
N GLY A 174 0.86 -6.57 -13.03
CA GLY A 174 2.27 -6.63 -12.64
C GLY A 174 3.00 -5.40 -13.14
N VAL A 175 3.77 -4.74 -12.28
CA VAL A 175 4.68 -3.65 -12.68
C VAL A 175 6.09 -4.19 -12.71
N VAL A 176 6.68 -4.19 -13.90
CA VAL A 176 8.02 -4.72 -14.19
C VAL A 176 8.99 -3.56 -14.35
N SER A 177 10.02 -3.51 -13.52
CA SER A 177 11.09 -2.50 -13.59
C SER A 177 12.32 -3.00 -12.84
N ASP A 178 13.45 -2.32 -12.98
CA ASP A 178 14.57 -2.42 -12.04
C ASP A 178 14.37 -1.48 -10.83
N PHE A 179 13.44 -0.55 -10.91
CA PHE A 179 13.09 0.45 -9.87
C PHE A 179 14.26 1.33 -9.43
N THR A 180 15.29 1.47 -10.25
CA THR A 180 16.53 2.18 -9.92
C THR A 180 16.97 3.12 -11.05
N GLY A 181 17.93 3.99 -10.74
CA GLY A 181 18.57 4.85 -11.73
C GLY A 181 17.58 5.73 -12.49
N GLY A 182 17.65 5.72 -13.82
CA GLY A 182 16.77 6.52 -14.67
C GLY A 182 15.30 6.09 -14.65
N ASN A 183 15.00 4.88 -14.19
CA ASN A 183 13.63 4.34 -14.11
C ASN A 183 13.00 4.56 -12.72
N GLU A 184 13.79 4.98 -11.73
CA GLU A 184 13.38 5.05 -10.33
C GLU A 184 12.15 5.93 -10.13
N PHE A 185 12.24 7.19 -10.52
CA PHE A 185 11.15 8.15 -10.32
C PHE A 185 9.84 7.71 -10.98
N PHE A 186 9.90 7.38 -12.26
CA PHE A 186 8.70 6.98 -13.00
C PHE A 186 8.06 5.72 -12.45
N SER A 187 8.86 4.69 -12.17
CA SER A 187 8.34 3.40 -11.70
C SER A 187 7.76 3.49 -10.28
N GLN A 188 8.39 4.26 -9.39
CA GLN A 188 7.88 4.48 -8.03
C GLN A 188 6.59 5.31 -8.04
N GLU A 189 6.54 6.39 -8.81
CA GLU A 189 5.34 7.20 -8.94
C GLU A 189 4.19 6.40 -9.58
N LEU A 190 4.48 5.54 -10.56
CA LEU A 190 3.50 4.64 -11.15
C LEU A 190 2.89 3.69 -10.10
N LEU A 191 3.70 3.12 -9.18
CA LEU A 191 3.19 2.27 -8.10
C LEU A 191 2.24 3.04 -7.17
N ASN A 192 2.61 4.26 -6.81
CA ASN A 192 1.79 5.17 -5.99
C ASN A 192 0.44 5.45 -6.68
N LEU A 193 0.47 5.82 -7.95
CA LEU A 193 -0.72 6.20 -8.72
C LEU A 193 -1.64 5.03 -9.03
N LEU A 194 -1.10 3.83 -9.29
CA LEU A 194 -1.90 2.61 -9.44
C LEU A 194 -2.66 2.28 -8.14
N ALA A 195 -2.00 2.37 -7.00
CA ALA A 195 -2.64 2.16 -5.70
C ALA A 195 -3.79 3.16 -5.47
N ARG A 196 -3.60 4.43 -5.84
CA ARG A 196 -4.62 5.48 -5.74
C ARG A 196 -5.77 5.30 -6.72
N ALA A 197 -5.50 4.73 -7.89
CA ALA A 197 -6.53 4.34 -8.85
C ALA A 197 -7.30 3.06 -8.44
N GLY A 198 -7.00 2.49 -7.26
CA GLY A 198 -7.61 1.25 -6.78
C GLY A 198 -7.13 -0.01 -7.50
N GLN A 199 -6.04 0.09 -8.27
CA GLN A 199 -5.45 -1.05 -8.97
C GLN A 199 -4.51 -1.83 -8.06
N HIS A 200 -4.86 -3.09 -7.81
CA HIS A 200 -3.99 -3.99 -7.08
C HIS A 200 -2.89 -4.50 -8.01
N CYS A 201 -1.66 -4.09 -7.75
CA CYS A 201 -0.52 -4.47 -8.57
C CYS A 201 0.45 -5.38 -7.80
N ARG A 202 1.19 -6.21 -8.53
CA ARG A 202 2.35 -6.96 -8.05
C ARG A 202 3.61 -6.25 -8.52
N ILE A 203 4.55 -6.03 -7.62
CA ILE A 203 5.85 -5.42 -7.93
C ILE A 203 6.78 -6.54 -8.39
N LEU A 204 7.35 -6.40 -9.57
CA LEU A 204 8.13 -7.43 -10.26
C LEU A 204 9.51 -6.89 -10.64
N PRO A 205 10.52 -6.99 -9.76
CA PRO A 205 11.90 -6.71 -10.15
C PRO A 205 12.34 -7.58 -11.32
N LYS A 206 12.94 -6.97 -12.35
CA LYS A 206 13.28 -7.64 -13.63
C LYS A 206 14.12 -8.91 -13.47
N ASP A 207 15.00 -8.93 -12.49
CA ASP A 207 15.93 -10.03 -12.19
C ASP A 207 15.28 -11.21 -11.46
N ARG A 208 14.02 -11.07 -11.00
CA ARG A 208 13.32 -12.06 -10.19
C ARG A 208 12.03 -12.59 -10.79
N ILE A 209 11.75 -12.25 -12.04
CA ILE A 209 10.53 -12.69 -12.72
C ILE A 209 10.61 -14.17 -13.04
N THR A 210 9.61 -14.92 -12.63
CA THR A 210 9.39 -16.32 -12.95
C THR A 210 7.99 -16.50 -13.53
N ASP A 211 7.72 -17.64 -14.17
CA ASP A 211 6.36 -17.92 -14.67
C ASP A 211 5.33 -17.95 -13.55
N ALA A 212 5.72 -18.42 -12.36
CA ALA A 212 4.86 -18.42 -11.17
C ALA A 212 4.51 -16.98 -10.73
N SER A 213 5.43 -16.03 -10.88
CA SER A 213 5.17 -14.63 -10.54
C SER A 213 4.16 -13.93 -11.46
N LEU A 214 3.89 -14.51 -12.64
CA LEU A 214 2.93 -14.00 -13.63
C LEU A 214 1.53 -14.62 -13.49
N VAL A 215 1.39 -15.69 -12.72
CA VAL A 215 0.11 -16.39 -12.55
C VAL A 215 -0.93 -15.45 -11.93
N GLY A 216 -2.14 -15.46 -12.51
CA GLY A 216 -3.28 -14.66 -12.05
C GLY A 216 -3.30 -13.21 -12.56
N LEU A 217 -2.21 -12.72 -13.11
CA LEU A 217 -2.17 -11.37 -13.68
C LEU A 217 -2.96 -11.29 -15.01
N ARG A 218 -3.56 -10.14 -15.25
CA ARG A 218 -4.25 -9.77 -16.50
C ARG A 218 -3.38 -8.89 -17.38
N ALA A 219 -2.54 -8.07 -16.74
CA ALA A 219 -1.66 -7.16 -17.47
C ALA A 219 -0.29 -7.06 -16.82
N LEU A 220 0.69 -6.71 -17.64
CA LEU A 220 2.01 -6.26 -17.23
C LEU A 220 2.22 -4.84 -17.72
N ILE A 221 2.73 -3.98 -16.84
CA ILE A 221 3.26 -2.67 -17.21
C ILE A 221 4.78 -2.78 -17.12
N TYR A 222 5.44 -2.71 -18.25
CA TYR A 222 6.89 -2.62 -18.30
C TYR A 222 7.28 -1.14 -18.21
N ALA A 223 7.72 -0.72 -17.03
CA ALA A 223 7.86 0.70 -16.69
C ALA A 223 9.21 1.32 -17.08
N ASP A 224 10.17 0.48 -17.53
CA ASP A 224 11.48 0.98 -17.93
C ASP A 224 11.47 1.56 -19.33
N ALA A 225 12.28 2.60 -19.55
CA ALA A 225 12.43 3.21 -20.87
C ALA A 225 13.12 2.29 -21.87
N GLU A 226 14.13 1.52 -21.44
CA GLU A 226 14.91 0.61 -22.28
C GLU A 226 14.28 -0.81 -22.28
N PRO A 227 14.39 -1.55 -23.39
CA PRO A 227 13.81 -2.88 -23.50
C PRO A 227 14.51 -3.87 -22.54
N PRO A 228 13.80 -4.92 -22.10
CA PRO A 228 14.40 -5.94 -21.25
C PRO A 228 15.39 -6.83 -22.03
N ALA A 229 16.21 -7.57 -21.27
CA ALA A 229 17.05 -8.62 -21.85
C ALA A 229 16.21 -9.63 -22.66
N PRO A 230 16.79 -10.27 -23.71
CA PRO A 230 16.03 -11.13 -24.63
C PRO A 230 15.23 -12.25 -23.95
N ALA A 231 15.77 -12.88 -22.91
CA ALA A 231 15.08 -13.96 -22.18
C ALA A 231 13.82 -13.44 -21.46
N LEU A 232 13.92 -12.33 -20.72
CA LEU A 232 12.78 -11.70 -20.06
C LEU A 232 11.75 -11.20 -21.08
N ARG A 233 12.22 -10.63 -22.19
CA ARG A 233 11.34 -10.21 -23.28
C ARG A 233 10.52 -11.38 -23.82
N GLN A 234 11.16 -12.52 -24.07
CA GLN A 234 10.49 -13.72 -24.55
C GLN A 234 9.44 -14.23 -23.56
N GLN A 235 9.76 -14.23 -22.26
CA GLN A 235 8.85 -14.61 -21.19
C GLN A 235 7.62 -13.70 -21.14
N ILE A 236 7.82 -12.37 -21.20
CA ILE A 236 6.73 -11.40 -21.24
C ILE A 236 5.85 -11.58 -22.50
N LEU A 237 6.46 -11.78 -23.67
CA LEU A 237 5.69 -12.03 -24.89
C LEU A 237 4.93 -13.37 -24.82
N GLY A 238 5.48 -14.39 -24.16
CA GLY A 238 4.78 -15.64 -23.84
C GLY A 238 3.53 -15.43 -23.00
N PHE A 239 3.62 -14.61 -21.95
CA PHE A 239 2.47 -14.19 -21.13
C PHE A 239 1.40 -13.49 -21.99
N VAL A 240 1.82 -12.58 -22.87
CA VAL A 240 0.88 -11.91 -23.78
C VAL A 240 0.21 -12.90 -24.72
N ALA A 241 0.99 -13.76 -25.37
CA ALA A 241 0.45 -14.74 -26.32
C ALA A 241 -0.57 -15.69 -25.66
N ALA A 242 -0.43 -15.97 -24.38
CA ALA A 242 -1.38 -16.73 -23.58
C ALA A 242 -2.69 -15.98 -23.23
N GLY A 243 -2.75 -14.66 -23.44
CA GLY A 243 -3.96 -13.85 -23.23
C GLY A 243 -3.77 -12.60 -22.34
N GLY A 244 -2.53 -12.31 -21.93
CA GLY A 244 -2.21 -11.12 -21.14
C GLY A 244 -2.18 -9.84 -21.97
N LEU A 245 -2.21 -8.70 -21.29
CA LEU A 245 -1.94 -7.38 -21.83
C LEU A 245 -0.54 -6.93 -21.41
N LEU A 246 0.26 -6.42 -22.34
CA LEU A 246 1.49 -5.69 -22.04
C LEU A 246 1.28 -4.22 -22.37
N ILE A 247 1.64 -3.34 -21.44
CA ILE A 247 1.74 -1.88 -21.64
C ILE A 247 3.22 -1.52 -21.52
N THR A 248 3.77 -0.82 -22.50
CA THR A 248 5.22 -0.57 -22.55
C THR A 248 5.58 0.71 -23.32
N ALA A 249 6.82 1.17 -23.13
CA ALA A 249 7.41 2.34 -23.80
C ALA A 249 7.77 2.05 -25.25
N PRO A 250 7.96 3.09 -26.11
CA PRO A 250 8.26 2.94 -27.53
C PRO A 250 9.52 2.12 -27.82
N LYS A 251 10.55 2.20 -26.99
CA LYS A 251 11.80 1.47 -27.16
C LYS A 251 11.68 -0.04 -26.96
N TRP A 252 10.52 -0.54 -26.55
CA TRP A 252 10.25 -1.97 -26.57
C TRP A 252 10.55 -2.58 -27.93
N GLY A 253 10.28 -1.82 -29.00
CA GLY A 253 10.57 -2.19 -30.37
C GLY A 253 9.53 -3.12 -30.99
N GLU A 254 9.93 -3.80 -32.08
CA GLU A 254 9.03 -4.68 -32.84
C GLU A 254 8.52 -5.86 -32.01
N VAL A 255 7.28 -6.24 -32.26
CA VAL A 255 6.64 -7.42 -31.66
C VAL A 255 6.40 -8.45 -32.75
N PRO A 256 7.33 -9.42 -32.94
CA PRO A 256 7.23 -10.42 -34.01
C PRO A 256 5.93 -11.21 -33.92
N GLY A 257 5.31 -11.48 -35.06
CA GLY A 257 4.07 -12.26 -35.16
C GLY A 257 2.82 -11.52 -34.70
N SER A 258 2.92 -10.22 -34.34
CA SER A 258 1.77 -9.43 -33.95
C SER A 258 1.09 -8.71 -35.11
N THR A 259 -0.18 -8.41 -34.98
CA THR A 259 -0.99 -7.66 -35.95
C THR A 259 -1.51 -6.36 -35.32
N LEU A 260 -1.35 -5.23 -36.01
CA LEU A 260 -1.86 -3.94 -35.57
C LEU A 260 -3.40 -3.97 -35.49
N ILE A 261 -3.94 -3.56 -34.35
CA ILE A 261 -5.38 -3.36 -34.20
C ILE A 261 -5.69 -1.92 -34.65
N LYS A 262 -6.42 -1.80 -35.74
CA LYS A 262 -6.87 -0.49 -36.24
C LYS A 262 -8.07 0.00 -35.43
N ASN A 263 -8.08 1.30 -35.09
CA ASN A 263 -9.19 1.95 -34.40
C ASN A 263 -9.52 1.34 -33.02
N ASP A 264 -8.49 1.09 -32.20
CA ASP A 264 -8.66 0.63 -30.81
C ASP A 264 -9.21 1.72 -29.86
N GLY A 265 -9.34 2.96 -30.35
CA GLY A 265 -9.87 4.10 -29.61
C GLY A 265 -8.87 4.77 -28.68
N ASN A 266 -7.62 4.31 -28.61
CA ASN A 266 -6.62 4.94 -27.75
C ASN A 266 -5.52 5.64 -28.58
N PRO A 267 -5.54 6.98 -28.67
CA PRO A 267 -4.58 7.74 -29.49
C PRO A 267 -3.15 7.72 -28.92
N ARG A 268 -2.98 7.32 -27.65
CA ARG A 268 -1.69 7.34 -26.96
C ARG A 268 -0.91 6.05 -27.11
N TYR A 269 -1.55 4.98 -27.58
CA TYR A 269 -0.93 3.67 -27.73
C TYR A 269 -1.16 3.09 -29.11
N SER A 270 -0.13 2.43 -29.64
CA SER A 270 -0.24 1.52 -30.78
C SER A 270 -0.52 0.12 -30.24
N VAL A 271 -1.76 -0.34 -30.38
CA VAL A 271 -2.16 -1.65 -29.84
C VAL A 271 -2.05 -2.73 -30.92
N ARG A 272 -1.43 -3.84 -30.57
CA ARG A 272 -1.19 -4.98 -31.44
C ARG A 272 -1.72 -6.26 -30.80
N ALA A 273 -2.34 -7.12 -31.57
CA ALA A 273 -2.73 -8.46 -31.15
C ALA A 273 -1.52 -9.40 -31.26
N LEU A 274 -1.29 -10.22 -30.22
CA LEU A 274 -0.29 -11.28 -30.21
C LEU A 274 -0.89 -12.54 -29.54
N GLY A 275 -1.08 -13.58 -30.31
CA GLY A 275 -1.78 -14.77 -29.83
C GLY A 275 -3.19 -14.44 -29.32
N LYS A 276 -3.47 -14.74 -28.05
CA LYS A 276 -4.75 -14.42 -27.39
C LYS A 276 -4.76 -13.05 -26.68
N GLY A 277 -3.62 -12.37 -26.58
CA GLY A 277 -3.46 -11.14 -25.83
C GLY A 277 -3.11 -9.93 -26.69
N LYS A 278 -2.66 -8.86 -26.04
CA LYS A 278 -2.40 -7.57 -26.67
C LYS A 278 -1.11 -6.95 -26.13
N VAL A 279 -0.43 -6.20 -27.01
CA VAL A 279 0.67 -5.31 -26.65
C VAL A 279 0.25 -3.88 -26.95
N ALA A 280 0.23 -3.02 -25.96
CA ALA A 280 0.00 -1.60 -26.08
C ALA A 280 1.35 -0.87 -25.94
N VAL A 281 1.90 -0.41 -27.05
CA VAL A 281 3.15 0.37 -27.06
C VAL A 281 2.80 1.85 -27.05
N ALA A 282 3.26 2.58 -26.04
CA ALA A 282 3.05 4.01 -25.96
C ALA A 282 3.66 4.73 -27.17
N VAL A 283 3.00 5.75 -27.68
CA VAL A 283 3.49 6.56 -28.81
C VAL A 283 4.61 7.51 -28.35
N ALA A 284 4.50 8.03 -27.12
CA ALA A 284 5.53 8.82 -26.44
C ALA A 284 6.24 7.99 -25.36
N GLY A 285 7.39 8.48 -24.88
CA GLY A 285 8.13 7.83 -23.78
C GLY A 285 7.35 7.78 -22.47
N PRO A 286 7.88 7.07 -21.45
CA PRO A 286 7.27 7.01 -20.12
C PRO A 286 7.54 8.33 -19.39
N ASP A 287 6.80 9.35 -19.74
CA ASP A 287 6.97 10.75 -19.29
C ASP A 287 5.93 11.18 -18.25
N ASP A 288 4.80 10.47 -18.17
CA ASP A 288 3.70 10.79 -17.27
C ASP A 288 3.11 9.51 -16.63
N ALA A 289 3.55 9.22 -15.40
CA ALA A 289 3.09 8.05 -14.64
C ALA A 289 1.59 8.10 -14.33
N TYR A 290 1.00 9.32 -14.20
CA TYR A 290 -0.43 9.50 -13.94
C TYR A 290 -1.26 9.00 -15.14
N LEU A 291 -0.87 9.40 -16.34
CA LEU A 291 -1.56 8.94 -17.55
C LEU A 291 -1.44 7.44 -17.73
N TRP A 292 -0.26 6.87 -17.49
CA TRP A 292 -0.06 5.43 -17.57
C TRP A 292 -0.91 4.66 -16.54
N ALA A 293 -1.00 5.14 -15.31
CA ALA A 293 -1.85 4.53 -14.29
C ALA A 293 -3.32 4.54 -14.71
N ASN A 294 -3.86 5.68 -15.12
CA ASN A 294 -5.26 5.80 -15.52
C ASN A 294 -5.61 4.97 -16.76
N GLU A 295 -4.75 4.99 -17.77
CA GLU A 295 -5.00 4.26 -19.01
C GLU A 295 -4.87 2.75 -18.81
N SER A 296 -3.95 2.30 -17.93
CA SER A 296 -3.85 0.88 -17.58
C SER A 296 -5.13 0.36 -16.95
N VAL A 297 -5.76 1.15 -16.07
CA VAL A 297 -7.07 0.82 -15.47
C VAL A 297 -8.13 0.62 -16.54
N VAL A 298 -8.20 1.54 -17.52
CA VAL A 298 -9.16 1.45 -18.63
C VAL A 298 -8.90 0.23 -19.52
N MET A 299 -7.63 -0.02 -19.88
CA MET A 299 -7.24 -1.14 -20.73
C MET A 299 -7.46 -2.51 -20.07
N VAL A 300 -7.22 -2.62 -18.76
CA VAL A 300 -7.47 -3.84 -17.97
C VAL A 300 -8.96 -4.06 -17.76
N SER A 301 -9.75 -3.01 -17.67
CA SER A 301 -11.17 -2.98 -17.35
C SER A 301 -11.48 -3.15 -15.86
N HIS A 302 -12.30 -2.26 -15.36
CA HIS A 302 -12.81 -2.27 -13.98
C HIS A 302 -13.54 -3.56 -13.57
N ARG A 303 -13.98 -4.38 -14.50
CA ARG A 303 -14.62 -5.67 -14.17
C ARG A 303 -13.67 -6.63 -13.43
N TYR A 304 -12.36 -6.38 -13.51
CA TYR A 304 -11.34 -7.19 -12.86
C TYR A 304 -10.82 -6.58 -11.56
N ASP A 305 -11.36 -5.41 -11.14
CA ASP A 305 -10.96 -4.81 -9.87
C ASP A 305 -11.20 -5.79 -8.72
N LEU A 306 -10.18 -6.00 -7.90
CA LEU A 306 -10.29 -6.89 -6.74
C LEU A 306 -11.18 -6.28 -5.67
N VAL A 307 -11.09 -4.98 -5.47
CA VAL A 307 -11.91 -4.23 -4.51
C VAL A 307 -12.44 -2.96 -5.16
N ARG A 308 -13.71 -2.67 -4.89
CA ARG A 308 -14.33 -1.39 -5.23
C ARG A 308 -15.03 -0.85 -4.00
N LEU A 309 -14.87 0.45 -3.78
CA LEU A 309 -15.40 1.17 -2.63
C LEU A 309 -16.38 2.25 -3.11
N TRP A 310 -17.49 2.40 -2.41
CA TRP A 310 -18.48 3.46 -2.63
C TRP A 310 -18.86 4.10 -1.30
N ASN A 311 -19.37 5.32 -1.38
CA ASN A 311 -19.83 6.12 -0.25
C ASN A 311 -18.71 6.38 0.79
N CYS A 312 -17.47 6.43 0.35
CA CYS A 312 -16.33 6.81 1.16
C CYS A 312 -15.51 7.85 0.41
N GLY A 313 -14.86 8.73 1.15
CA GLY A 313 -13.95 9.72 0.58
C GLY A 313 -12.60 9.11 0.20
N ALA A 314 -11.52 9.80 0.54
CA ALA A 314 -10.17 9.32 0.29
C ALA A 314 -9.91 7.97 0.98
N ALA A 315 -9.87 6.89 0.20
CA ALA A 315 -9.72 5.53 0.71
C ALA A 315 -8.72 4.74 -0.13
N GLY A 316 -8.07 3.77 0.49
CA GLY A 316 -7.22 2.78 -0.14
C GLY A 316 -7.61 1.37 0.26
N SER A 317 -7.21 0.40 -0.53
CA SER A 317 -7.41 -1.02 -0.22
C SER A 317 -6.18 -1.84 -0.56
N PHE A 318 -5.97 -2.90 0.22
CA PHE A 318 -4.92 -3.88 -0.04
C PHE A 318 -5.46 -5.29 0.23
N CYS A 319 -5.30 -6.17 -0.74
CA CYS A 319 -5.79 -7.54 -0.67
C CYS A 319 -4.64 -8.52 -0.56
N THR A 320 -4.75 -9.46 0.36
CA THR A 320 -3.80 -10.56 0.53
C THR A 320 -4.53 -11.87 0.70
N VAL A 321 -3.85 -12.98 0.40
CA VAL A 321 -4.37 -14.34 0.59
C VAL A 321 -3.36 -15.16 1.36
N ALA A 322 -3.83 -15.96 2.29
CA ALA A 322 -2.99 -16.90 3.04
C ALA A 322 -2.27 -17.86 2.08
N PRO A 323 -1.05 -18.32 2.40
CA PRO A 323 -0.29 -19.22 1.52
C PRO A 323 -1.03 -20.51 1.15
N ASP A 324 -1.94 -20.98 2.00
CA ASP A 324 -2.78 -22.16 1.74
C ASP A 324 -4.03 -21.86 0.90
N GLY A 325 -4.26 -20.59 0.55
CA GLY A 325 -5.39 -20.14 -0.26
C GLY A 325 -6.76 -20.15 0.44
N ARG A 326 -6.83 -20.48 1.73
CA ARG A 326 -8.11 -20.68 2.43
C ARG A 326 -8.71 -19.42 3.01
N GLN A 327 -7.89 -18.41 3.22
CA GLN A 327 -8.29 -17.16 3.84
C GLN A 327 -7.73 -15.98 3.06
N ALA A 328 -8.53 -14.97 2.83
CA ALA A 328 -8.09 -13.69 2.28
C ALA A 328 -8.35 -12.58 3.30
N VAL A 329 -7.52 -11.54 3.25
CA VAL A 329 -7.70 -10.33 4.04
C VAL A 329 -7.73 -9.12 3.12
N VAL A 330 -8.75 -8.30 3.28
CA VAL A 330 -8.87 -7.00 2.61
C VAL A 330 -8.70 -5.92 3.65
N HIS A 331 -7.59 -5.21 3.59
CA HIS A 331 -7.34 -4.02 4.38
C HIS A 331 -7.99 -2.82 3.70
N LEU A 332 -8.80 -2.08 4.44
CA LEU A 332 -9.44 -0.85 4.00
C LEU A 332 -8.93 0.30 4.85
N LEU A 333 -8.42 1.33 4.21
CA LEU A 333 -7.80 2.49 4.82
C LEU A 333 -8.57 3.74 4.42
N PHE A 334 -9.07 4.50 5.40
CA PHE A 334 -9.82 5.72 5.18
C PHE A 334 -8.98 6.90 5.67
N TYR A 335 -8.43 7.65 4.72
CA TYR A 335 -7.43 8.69 4.97
C TYR A 335 -8.01 10.05 5.37
N ALA A 336 -9.34 10.21 5.36
CA ALA A 336 -9.98 11.38 5.91
C ALA A 336 -9.85 11.44 7.44
N ASN A 337 -10.08 12.61 8.03
CA ASN A 337 -9.95 12.83 9.48
C ASN A 337 -10.86 11.91 10.33
N ARG A 338 -11.90 11.36 9.74
CA ARG A 338 -12.77 10.32 10.31
C ARG A 338 -13.08 9.27 9.25
N GLY A 339 -13.43 8.07 9.69
CA GLY A 339 -13.91 7.00 8.82
C GLY A 339 -15.31 7.32 8.25
N PRO A 340 -15.77 6.53 7.29
CA PRO A 340 -17.11 6.71 6.70
C PRO A 340 -18.22 6.35 7.68
N ASP A 341 -19.33 7.06 7.59
CA ASP A 341 -20.55 6.73 8.34
C ASP A 341 -21.26 5.48 7.74
N SER A 342 -21.05 5.26 6.44
CA SER A 342 -21.53 4.08 5.70
C SER A 342 -20.69 3.94 4.44
N ALA A 343 -20.19 2.76 4.17
CA ALA A 343 -19.48 2.45 2.93
C ALA A 343 -19.94 1.10 2.39
N SER A 344 -19.91 0.96 1.06
CA SER A 344 -20.13 -0.31 0.40
C SER A 344 -18.83 -0.78 -0.24
N VAL A 345 -18.54 -2.07 -0.11
CA VAL A 345 -17.32 -2.71 -0.61
C VAL A 345 -17.71 -3.90 -1.45
N ARG A 346 -17.32 -3.91 -2.74
CA ARG A 346 -17.36 -5.12 -3.55
C ARG A 346 -15.97 -5.74 -3.58
N ILE A 347 -15.90 -7.04 -3.32
CA ILE A 347 -14.65 -7.81 -3.34
C ILE A 347 -14.82 -8.93 -4.37
N ALA A 348 -13.92 -9.00 -5.35
CA ALA A 348 -13.92 -10.05 -6.35
C ALA A 348 -13.50 -11.39 -5.73
N GLY A 349 -14.14 -12.48 -6.14
CA GLY A 349 -13.86 -13.82 -5.64
C GLY A 349 -15.10 -14.51 -5.09
N ARG A 350 -14.94 -15.76 -4.68
CA ARG A 350 -16.00 -16.55 -4.05
C ARG A 350 -15.62 -16.82 -2.60
N TYR A 351 -16.48 -16.41 -1.68
CA TYR A 351 -16.23 -16.50 -0.25
C TYR A 351 -17.40 -17.19 0.43
N ARG A 352 -17.11 -17.88 1.54
CA ARG A 352 -18.09 -18.64 2.35
C ARG A 352 -18.53 -17.86 3.58
N ALA A 353 -17.63 -17.05 4.11
CA ALA A 353 -17.88 -16.21 5.29
C ALA A 353 -17.05 -14.94 5.23
N ALA A 354 -17.51 -13.90 5.93
CA ALA A 354 -16.81 -12.65 6.11
C ALA A 354 -16.87 -12.21 7.58
N ARG A 355 -15.74 -11.76 8.10
CA ARG A 355 -15.57 -11.17 9.43
C ARG A 355 -14.92 -9.81 9.30
N MET A 356 -15.35 -8.87 10.09
CA MET A 356 -14.78 -7.53 10.13
C MET A 356 -14.01 -7.33 11.43
N TYR A 357 -12.87 -6.70 11.34
CA TYR A 357 -12.06 -6.26 12.47
C TYR A 357 -11.76 -4.77 12.34
N THR A 358 -11.72 -4.07 13.45
CA THR A 358 -11.30 -2.67 13.53
C THR A 358 -10.31 -2.50 14.68
N VAL A 359 -9.48 -1.46 14.61
CA VAL A 359 -8.51 -1.17 15.70
C VAL A 359 -9.20 -0.73 17.01
N ASP A 360 -10.42 -0.21 16.90
CA ASP A 360 -11.21 0.23 18.07
C ASP A 360 -11.97 -0.95 18.71
N ASN A 361 -12.18 -2.04 17.96
CA ASN A 361 -12.81 -3.28 18.46
C ASN A 361 -12.09 -4.49 17.85
N PRO A 362 -11.12 -5.08 18.56
CA PRO A 362 -10.35 -6.21 18.05
C PRO A 362 -11.13 -7.53 17.97
N ALA A 363 -12.31 -7.61 18.57
CA ALA A 363 -13.17 -8.78 18.41
C ALA A 363 -13.77 -8.82 17.01
N ALA A 364 -13.86 -10.02 16.42
CA ALA A 364 -14.49 -10.21 15.12
C ALA A 364 -15.96 -9.79 15.15
N LEU A 365 -16.33 -8.90 14.26
CA LEU A 365 -17.71 -8.46 14.06
C LEU A 365 -18.31 -9.19 12.87
N LYS A 366 -19.54 -9.63 13.01
CA LYS A 366 -20.31 -10.14 11.89
C LYS A 366 -20.68 -8.98 10.96
N VAL A 367 -20.49 -9.15 9.68
CA VAL A 367 -20.88 -8.17 8.67
C VAL A 367 -22.05 -8.68 7.84
N GLU A 368 -22.89 -7.77 7.39
CA GLU A 368 -23.89 -8.06 6.37
C GLU A 368 -23.20 -8.12 5.02
N TRP A 369 -23.34 -9.24 4.33
CA TRP A 369 -22.78 -9.43 3.02
C TRP A 369 -23.72 -10.17 2.09
N ALA A 370 -23.69 -9.78 0.83
CA ALA A 370 -24.47 -10.41 -0.23
C ALA A 370 -23.52 -11.08 -1.24
N PRO A 371 -23.60 -12.41 -1.42
CA PRO A 371 -22.84 -13.08 -2.45
C PRO A 371 -23.32 -12.62 -3.83
N GLN A 372 -22.36 -12.36 -4.71
CA GLN A 372 -22.57 -12.02 -6.12
C GLN A 372 -22.00 -13.14 -6.99
N THR A 373 -22.33 -13.17 -8.28
CA THR A 373 -21.86 -14.20 -9.22
C THR A 373 -20.33 -14.33 -9.25
N ASP A 374 -19.62 -13.21 -9.11
CA ASP A 374 -18.16 -13.10 -9.24
C ASP A 374 -17.51 -12.34 -8.07
N GLY A 375 -18.21 -12.22 -6.94
CA GLY A 375 -17.71 -11.49 -5.78
C GLY A 375 -18.66 -11.51 -4.59
N ALA A 376 -18.37 -10.64 -3.64
CA ALA A 376 -19.21 -10.35 -2.49
C ALA A 376 -19.39 -8.84 -2.33
N GLU A 377 -20.56 -8.40 -1.96
CA GLU A 377 -20.82 -7.02 -1.57
C GLU A 377 -21.06 -6.95 -0.06
N ILE A 378 -20.35 -6.03 0.60
CA ILE A 378 -20.37 -5.87 2.04
C ILE A 378 -20.74 -4.41 2.34
N HIS A 379 -21.71 -4.23 3.23
CA HIS A 379 -22.06 -2.92 3.75
C HIS A 379 -21.38 -2.73 5.12
N LEU A 380 -20.54 -1.70 5.22
CA LEU A 380 -19.86 -1.36 6.45
C LEU A 380 -20.75 -0.43 7.29
N PRO A 381 -20.90 -0.68 8.59
CA PRO A 381 -21.46 0.29 9.52
C PRO A 381 -20.52 1.51 9.66
N PRO A 382 -20.89 2.50 10.46
CA PRO A 382 -19.93 3.54 10.85
C PRO A 382 -18.64 2.91 11.41
N VAL A 383 -17.51 3.23 10.81
CA VAL A 383 -16.20 2.66 11.16
C VAL A 383 -15.17 3.77 11.32
N SER A 384 -14.07 3.45 11.98
CA SER A 384 -12.90 4.33 12.08
C SER A 384 -12.08 4.31 10.78
N GLN A 385 -10.85 4.80 10.84
CA GLN A 385 -9.97 4.97 9.68
C GLN A 385 -9.39 3.66 9.13
N TYR A 386 -9.61 2.53 9.82
CA TYR A 386 -9.12 1.22 9.37
C TYR A 386 -10.13 0.10 9.63
N VAL A 387 -10.27 -0.74 8.63
CA VAL A 387 -11.05 -1.99 8.70
C VAL A 387 -10.26 -3.10 8.03
N ALA A 388 -10.22 -4.29 8.63
CA ALA A 388 -9.86 -5.51 7.95
C ALA A 388 -11.10 -6.38 7.74
N LEU A 389 -11.28 -6.86 6.51
CA LEU A 389 -12.26 -7.88 6.17
C LEU A 389 -11.53 -9.19 5.96
N GLU A 390 -11.76 -10.14 6.85
CA GLU A 390 -11.24 -11.50 6.74
C GLU A 390 -12.29 -12.37 6.08
N LEU A 391 -11.91 -13.05 5.01
CA LEU A 391 -12.80 -13.78 4.11
C LEU A 391 -12.36 -15.23 4.03
N ASP A 392 -13.26 -16.17 4.27
CA ASP A 392 -13.02 -17.61 4.08
C ASP A 392 -13.30 -17.95 2.60
N VAL A 393 -12.29 -18.48 1.91
CA VAL A 393 -12.29 -18.82 0.47
C VAL A 393 -12.92 -20.20 0.21
#